data_dcc59278a35ee6f14c1eb1feafe05c64
#
_entry.id   dcc59278a35ee6f14c1eb1feafe05c64
#
_cell.length_a   1.000
_cell.length_b   1.000
_cell.length_c   1.000
_cell.angle_alpha   90.00
_cell.angle_beta   90.00
_cell.angle_gamma   90.00
#
_symmetry.space_group_name_H-M   'P 1'
#
loop_
_entity.id
_entity.type
_entity.pdbx_description
1 polymer ?
#
loop_
_entity_poly.entity_id
_entity_poly.type
_entity_poly.pdbx_seq_one_letter_code
_entity_poly.pdbx_strand_id
1 'polypeptide(L)'
;PPKYVRQILFTLQGHGFPAYLVGGCVRDMLLEKRPHDWDICTAARPEQVLALFPGSRPTGIQHGTVTVVLGSHQVEVTTFRTESTYADHRHPDRVAFVGELTEDLSRRDFTMNAIALAADGLLADPFGGVADIREKRIRCVGEPALRFEEDALRMLRALRFSAKLGFTIEINTLLAIQEKAPLAASLAAERLREELEKMLLTDAPETVHPLMEMGLLDAYLLDRPAGGAIWRRLR
;
A
#
# COMPACT_ATOMS: atom_id res chain seq x y z
N PRO A 1 11.23 13.10 9.89
CA PRO A 1 11.61 11.70 10.11
C PRO A 1 12.72 11.57 11.16
N PRO A 2 12.83 10.40 11.85
CA PRO A 2 13.87 10.10 12.83
C PRO A 2 15.29 10.18 12.24
N LYS A 3 16.30 10.27 13.13
CA LYS A 3 17.71 10.40 12.70
C LYS A 3 18.16 9.21 11.84
N TYR A 4 17.81 7.98 12.21
CA TYR A 4 18.20 6.78 11.46
C TYR A 4 17.59 6.75 10.05
N VAL A 5 16.36 7.22 9.87
CA VAL A 5 15.72 7.31 8.55
C VAL A 5 16.42 8.36 7.69
N ARG A 6 16.71 9.54 8.25
CA ARG A 6 17.48 10.58 7.54
C ARG A 6 18.87 10.08 7.14
N GLN A 7 19.53 9.33 8.02
CA GLN A 7 20.83 8.74 7.73
C GLN A 7 20.78 7.82 6.50
N ILE A 8 19.73 6.97 6.39
CA ILE A 8 19.57 6.09 5.21
C ILE A 8 19.38 6.94 3.95
N LEU A 9 18.50 7.93 3.97
CA LEU A 9 18.26 8.82 2.83
C LEU A 9 19.54 9.53 2.39
N PHE A 10 20.28 10.15 3.32
CA PHE A 10 21.51 10.86 3.00
C PHE A 10 22.64 9.93 2.52
N THR A 11 22.71 8.71 3.05
CA THR A 11 23.71 7.73 2.57
C THR A 11 23.42 7.34 1.13
N LEU A 12 22.16 7.02 0.79
CA LEU A 12 21.78 6.69 -0.59
C LEU A 12 22.04 7.86 -1.55
N GLN A 13 21.59 9.07 -1.19
CA GLN A 13 21.78 10.26 -2.02
C GLN A 13 23.25 10.64 -2.17
N GLY A 14 24.06 10.52 -1.11
CA GLY A 14 25.49 10.79 -1.15
C GLY A 14 26.27 9.84 -2.07
N HIS A 15 25.72 8.67 -2.38
CA HIS A 15 26.27 7.73 -3.36
C HIS A 15 25.59 7.85 -4.75
N GLY A 16 24.84 8.93 -4.99
CA GLY A 16 24.24 9.21 -6.28
C GLY A 16 22.91 8.48 -6.56
N PHE A 17 22.31 7.86 -5.55
CA PHE A 17 21.02 7.20 -5.70
C PHE A 17 19.86 8.08 -5.18
N PRO A 18 18.98 8.60 -6.04
CA PRO A 18 17.75 9.23 -5.58
C PRO A 18 17.02 8.33 -4.59
N ALA A 19 16.58 8.92 -3.45
CA ALA A 19 15.89 8.21 -2.39
C ALA A 19 14.86 9.11 -1.71
N TYR A 20 13.70 8.55 -1.41
CA TYR A 20 12.55 9.27 -0.86
C TYR A 20 11.82 8.43 0.17
N LEU A 21 11.25 9.08 1.19
CA LEU A 21 10.18 8.49 1.97
C LEU A 21 8.94 8.36 1.09
N VAL A 22 8.12 7.32 1.31
CA VAL A 22 6.98 7.04 0.45
C VAL A 22 5.88 6.27 1.18
N GLY A 23 4.66 6.34 0.67
CA GLY A 23 3.57 5.51 1.15
C GLY A 23 2.95 6.00 2.46
N GLY A 24 2.64 5.06 3.35
CA GLY A 24 1.91 5.32 4.59
C GLY A 24 2.57 6.33 5.50
N CYS A 25 3.90 6.33 5.60
CA CYS A 25 4.61 7.26 6.47
C CYS A 25 4.48 8.72 6.00
N VAL A 26 4.51 8.98 4.68
CA VAL A 26 4.33 10.34 4.14
C VAL A 26 2.90 10.82 4.36
N ARG A 27 1.90 9.98 4.07
CA ARG A 27 0.50 10.29 4.36
C ARG A 27 0.29 10.62 5.84
N ASP A 28 0.82 9.79 6.74
CA ASP A 28 0.61 9.97 8.18
C ASP A 28 1.30 11.25 8.68
N MET A 29 2.49 11.60 8.15
CA MET A 29 3.14 12.89 8.42
C MET A 29 2.30 14.08 7.94
N LEU A 30 1.70 13.99 6.75
CA LEU A 30 0.82 15.04 6.22
C LEU A 30 -0.49 15.19 7.03
N LEU A 31 -0.90 14.12 7.72
CA LEU A 31 -2.02 14.11 8.67
C LEU A 31 -1.59 14.48 10.10
N GLU A 32 -0.34 14.93 10.30
CA GLU A 32 0.23 15.24 11.62
C GLU A 32 0.21 14.06 12.60
N LYS A 33 0.14 12.84 12.06
CA LYS A 33 0.22 11.59 12.83
C LYS A 33 1.65 11.06 12.84
N ARG A 34 2.02 10.39 13.91
CA ARG A 34 3.33 9.71 13.99
C ARG A 34 3.28 8.42 13.18
N PRO A 35 4.13 8.25 12.15
CA PRO A 35 4.24 7.00 11.43
C PRO A 35 4.72 5.86 12.34
N HIS A 36 4.15 4.67 12.14
CA HIS A 36 4.62 3.44 12.80
C HIS A 36 5.83 2.87 12.08
N ASP A 37 5.73 2.77 10.76
CA ASP A 37 6.75 2.19 9.89
C ASP A 37 7.27 3.25 8.93
N TRP A 38 8.48 3.06 8.45
CA TRP A 38 9.15 3.97 7.54
C TRP A 38 9.56 3.22 6.28
N ASP A 39 9.00 3.63 5.15
CA ASP A 39 9.27 3.07 3.84
C ASP A 39 10.11 4.07 3.03
N ILE A 40 11.18 3.57 2.43
CA ILE A 40 12.02 4.34 1.50
C ILE A 40 11.95 3.68 0.13
N CYS A 41 11.78 4.47 -0.91
CA CYS A 41 12.02 4.04 -2.28
C CYS A 41 13.28 4.72 -2.84
N THR A 42 14.02 4.02 -3.72
CA THR A 42 15.31 4.49 -4.25
C THR A 42 15.60 3.96 -5.64
N ALA A 43 16.45 4.67 -6.40
CA ALA A 43 17.03 4.16 -7.64
C ALA A 43 18.11 3.09 -7.41
N ALA A 44 18.65 2.97 -6.19
CA ALA A 44 19.63 1.94 -5.86
C ALA A 44 19.03 0.55 -5.99
N ARG A 45 19.75 -0.37 -6.65
CA ARG A 45 19.38 -1.78 -6.71
C ARG A 45 19.62 -2.49 -5.37
N PRO A 46 18.93 -3.63 -5.10
CA PRO A 46 19.08 -4.32 -3.83
C PRO A 46 20.53 -4.62 -3.43
N GLU A 47 21.37 -5.01 -4.37
CA GLU A 47 22.78 -5.31 -4.14
C GLU A 47 23.56 -4.07 -3.71
N GLN A 48 23.23 -2.92 -4.28
CA GLN A 48 23.82 -1.63 -3.93
C GLN A 48 23.39 -1.18 -2.53
N VAL A 49 22.09 -1.38 -2.19
CA VAL A 49 21.60 -1.11 -0.84
C VAL A 49 22.32 -2.00 0.19
N LEU A 50 22.44 -3.30 -0.07
CA LEU A 50 23.17 -4.23 0.81
C LEU A 50 24.65 -3.85 0.99
N ALA A 51 25.29 -3.38 -0.08
CA ALA A 51 26.70 -2.91 -0.01
C ALA A 51 26.87 -1.65 0.85
N LEU A 52 25.88 -0.72 0.79
CA LEU A 52 25.90 0.53 1.56
C LEU A 52 25.55 0.35 3.04
N PHE A 53 24.77 -0.67 3.36
CA PHE A 53 24.29 -0.92 4.73
C PHE A 53 24.61 -2.36 5.18
N PRO A 54 25.88 -2.61 5.61
CA PRO A 54 26.27 -3.93 6.11
C PRO A 54 25.39 -4.40 7.27
N GLY A 55 25.00 -5.69 7.26
CA GLY A 55 24.08 -6.26 8.25
C GLY A 55 22.61 -6.15 7.90
N SER A 56 22.27 -5.52 6.80
CA SER A 56 20.90 -5.48 6.27
C SER A 56 20.45 -6.84 5.71
N ARG A 57 19.14 -7.05 5.58
CA ARG A 57 18.56 -8.36 5.24
C ARG A 57 17.85 -8.30 3.88
N PRO A 58 18.09 -9.28 3.00
CA PRO A 58 17.43 -9.38 1.70
C PRO A 58 16.02 -9.98 1.82
N THR A 59 15.12 -9.29 2.52
CA THR A 59 13.79 -9.80 2.89
C THR A 59 12.82 -9.96 1.73
N GLY A 60 13.06 -9.26 0.61
CA GLY A 60 12.20 -9.32 -0.57
C GLY A 60 12.96 -8.96 -1.84
N ILE A 61 14.14 -9.55 -2.03
CA ILE A 61 15.08 -9.19 -3.11
C ILE A 61 14.46 -9.36 -4.51
N GLN A 62 13.66 -10.40 -4.69
CA GLN A 62 12.93 -10.63 -5.94
C GLN A 62 11.91 -9.53 -6.26
N HIS A 63 11.48 -8.78 -5.24
CA HIS A 63 10.60 -7.63 -5.37
C HIS A 63 11.34 -6.30 -5.17
N GLY A 64 12.67 -6.33 -5.10
CA GLY A 64 13.49 -5.13 -4.96
C GLY A 64 13.57 -4.57 -3.54
N THR A 65 13.12 -5.30 -2.50
CA THR A 65 13.07 -4.81 -1.13
C THR A 65 14.21 -5.39 -0.28
N VAL A 66 14.85 -4.51 0.47
CA VAL A 66 15.88 -4.81 1.48
C VAL A 66 15.47 -4.18 2.79
N THR A 67 15.49 -4.95 3.88
CA THR A 67 15.34 -4.38 5.22
C THR A 67 16.70 -3.89 5.70
N VAL A 68 16.87 -2.57 5.70
CA VAL A 68 18.06 -1.91 6.21
C VAL A 68 18.02 -1.92 7.73
N VAL A 69 19.11 -2.37 8.35
CA VAL A 69 19.25 -2.46 9.81
C VAL A 69 20.29 -1.43 10.28
N LEU A 70 19.86 -0.48 11.11
CA LEU A 70 20.74 0.51 11.76
C LEU A 70 20.54 0.45 13.28
N GLY A 71 21.47 -0.16 13.98
CA GLY A 71 21.34 -0.44 15.41
C GLY A 71 20.12 -1.33 15.69
N SER A 72 19.16 -0.84 16.48
CA SER A 72 17.91 -1.54 16.77
C SER A 72 16.77 -1.23 15.79
N HIS A 73 17.00 -0.37 14.81
CA HIS A 73 15.97 0.09 13.87
C HIS A 73 16.02 -0.70 12.57
N GLN A 74 14.83 -0.97 12.02
CA GLN A 74 14.65 -1.61 10.73
C GLN A 74 13.84 -0.68 9.84
N VAL A 75 14.24 -0.53 8.57
CA VAL A 75 13.56 0.30 7.56
C VAL A 75 13.52 -0.46 6.25
N GLU A 76 12.34 -0.54 5.65
CA GLU A 76 12.21 -1.12 4.32
C GLU A 76 12.69 -0.13 3.26
N VAL A 77 13.63 -0.59 2.43
CA VAL A 77 14.18 0.16 1.30
C VAL A 77 13.89 -0.63 0.04
N THR A 78 13.06 -0.06 -0.84
CA THR A 78 12.61 -0.71 -2.06
C THR A 78 13.16 0.03 -3.28
N THR A 79 13.76 -0.71 -4.21
CA THR A 79 14.17 -0.17 -5.51
C THR A 79 12.96 0.28 -6.31
N PHE A 80 13.05 1.43 -6.99
CA PHE A 80 12.00 1.88 -7.92
C PHE A 80 11.69 0.78 -8.92
N ARG A 81 10.42 0.47 -9.09
CA ARG A 81 9.98 -0.62 -9.93
C ARG A 81 8.64 -0.36 -10.59
N THR A 82 8.47 -0.95 -11.74
CA THR A 82 7.17 -1.19 -12.35
C THR A 82 6.78 -2.64 -12.19
N GLU A 83 5.52 -2.89 -12.26
CA GLU A 83 4.93 -4.22 -12.16
C GLU A 83 4.15 -4.46 -13.44
N SER A 84 4.40 -5.57 -14.14
CA SER A 84 3.71 -5.92 -15.38
C SER A 84 2.86 -7.16 -15.16
N THR A 85 1.71 -7.21 -15.83
CA THR A 85 0.75 -8.33 -15.85
C THR A 85 0.65 -9.12 -14.54
N TYR A 86 -0.57 -9.39 -14.14
CA TYR A 86 -0.89 -10.11 -12.90
C TYR A 86 -1.78 -11.29 -13.27
N ALA A 87 -1.17 -12.42 -13.66
CA ALA A 87 -1.92 -13.60 -14.06
C ALA A 87 -2.77 -14.18 -12.93
N ASP A 88 -2.35 -13.98 -11.68
CA ASP A 88 -3.04 -14.47 -10.48
C ASP A 88 -3.73 -13.37 -9.67
N HIS A 89 -3.88 -12.15 -10.21
CA HIS A 89 -4.42 -10.97 -9.52
C HIS A 89 -3.73 -10.66 -8.17
N ARG A 90 -2.45 -11.04 -8.03
CA ARG A 90 -1.69 -10.89 -6.79
C ARG A 90 -0.24 -10.51 -7.00
N HIS A 91 0.45 -11.34 -7.76
CA HIS A 91 1.88 -11.17 -7.97
C HIS A 91 2.10 -10.63 -9.38
N PRO A 92 2.89 -9.57 -9.52
CA PRO A 92 3.32 -9.19 -10.86
C PRO A 92 4.15 -10.33 -11.45
N ASP A 93 3.81 -10.76 -12.67
CA ASP A 93 4.54 -11.80 -13.39
C ASP A 93 6.00 -11.39 -13.59
N ARG A 94 6.25 -10.10 -13.68
CA ARG A 94 7.60 -9.52 -13.77
C ARG A 94 7.67 -8.20 -13.00
N VAL A 95 8.75 -8.03 -12.25
CA VAL A 95 9.17 -6.78 -11.65
C VAL A 95 10.32 -6.24 -12.50
N ALA A 96 10.17 -5.04 -13.04
CA ALA A 96 11.22 -4.33 -13.73
C ALA A 96 11.70 -3.16 -12.89
N PHE A 97 13.00 -3.10 -12.58
CA PHE A 97 13.58 -1.95 -11.91
C PHE A 97 13.68 -0.79 -12.87
N VAL A 98 13.22 0.38 -12.42
CA VAL A 98 13.17 1.62 -13.21
C VAL A 98 14.03 2.71 -12.57
N GLY A 99 14.32 3.76 -13.33
CA GLY A 99 15.09 4.89 -12.82
C GLY A 99 14.24 6.03 -12.28
N GLU A 100 12.96 6.07 -12.65
CA GLU A 100 12.10 7.21 -12.42
C GLU A 100 11.13 6.99 -11.25
N LEU A 101 11.11 7.94 -10.31
CA LEU A 101 10.22 7.92 -9.15
C LEU A 101 8.74 7.84 -9.55
N THR A 102 8.33 8.58 -10.58
CA THR A 102 6.93 8.65 -11.01
C THR A 102 6.42 7.29 -11.46
N GLU A 103 7.26 6.46 -12.08
CA GLU A 103 6.90 5.10 -12.48
C GLU A 103 6.65 4.22 -11.24
N ASP A 104 7.47 4.30 -10.19
CA ASP A 104 7.22 3.58 -8.94
C ASP A 104 5.95 4.06 -8.23
N LEU A 105 5.68 5.37 -8.25
CA LEU A 105 4.47 5.91 -7.65
C LEU A 105 3.20 5.51 -8.42
N SER A 106 3.29 5.35 -9.75
CA SER A 106 2.15 5.03 -10.61
C SER A 106 1.55 3.64 -10.36
N ARG A 107 2.33 2.67 -9.86
CA ARG A 107 1.85 1.31 -9.56
C ARG A 107 1.16 1.18 -8.21
N ARG A 108 1.16 2.25 -7.38
CA ARG A 108 0.57 2.23 -6.04
C ARG A 108 -0.95 2.22 -6.09
N ASP A 109 -1.55 1.86 -4.95
CA ASP A 109 -3.00 1.70 -4.82
C ASP A 109 -3.75 3.04 -4.91
N PHE A 110 -3.45 3.97 -3.99
CA PHE A 110 -4.19 5.22 -3.85
C PHE A 110 -3.26 6.42 -3.89
N THR A 111 -3.78 7.53 -4.42
CA THR A 111 -3.03 8.80 -4.57
C THR A 111 -2.43 9.27 -3.24
N MET A 112 -3.16 9.13 -2.12
CA MET A 112 -2.69 9.49 -0.78
C MET A 112 -1.49 8.66 -0.31
N ASN A 113 -1.20 7.52 -0.93
CA ASN A 113 -0.05 6.66 -0.67
C ASN A 113 1.02 6.75 -1.78
N ALA A 114 0.75 7.54 -2.84
CA ALA A 114 1.62 7.76 -3.99
C ALA A 114 2.29 9.14 -3.95
N ILE A 115 2.63 9.59 -2.75
CA ILE A 115 3.36 10.82 -2.47
C ILE A 115 4.74 10.43 -1.96
N ALA A 116 5.78 11.09 -2.45
CA ALA A 116 7.15 10.90 -1.98
C ALA A 116 7.68 12.18 -1.33
N LEU A 117 8.51 12.01 -0.28
CA LEU A 117 9.14 13.10 0.45
C LEU A 117 10.65 12.95 0.39
N ALA A 118 11.33 13.93 -0.21
CA ALA A 118 12.78 13.99 -0.27
C ALA A 118 13.40 14.36 1.10
N ALA A 119 14.71 14.13 1.25
CA ALA A 119 15.43 14.44 2.48
C ALA A 119 15.48 15.94 2.81
N ASP A 120 15.40 16.80 1.79
CA ASP A 120 15.35 18.27 1.90
C ASP A 120 13.94 18.81 2.21
N GLY A 121 12.93 17.94 2.27
CA GLY A 121 11.55 18.30 2.58
C GLY A 121 10.68 18.57 1.35
N LEU A 122 11.20 18.45 0.13
CA LEU A 122 10.40 18.59 -1.08
C LEU A 122 9.47 17.38 -1.28
N LEU A 123 8.22 17.68 -1.58
CA LEU A 123 7.21 16.66 -1.92
C LEU A 123 7.16 16.45 -3.43
N ALA A 124 7.15 15.19 -3.86
CA ALA A 124 6.77 14.77 -5.19
C ALA A 124 5.38 14.14 -5.12
N ASP A 125 4.40 14.80 -5.75
CA ASP A 125 2.98 14.40 -5.74
C ASP A 125 2.40 14.43 -7.17
N PRO A 126 2.83 13.52 -8.05
CA PRO A 126 2.41 13.54 -9.45
C PRO A 126 0.93 13.20 -9.65
N PHE A 127 0.28 12.61 -8.66
CA PHE A 127 -1.11 12.13 -8.75
C PHE A 127 -2.11 12.93 -7.90
N GLY A 128 -1.68 14.02 -7.25
CA GLY A 128 -2.56 14.90 -6.47
C GLY A 128 -3.01 14.33 -5.12
N GLY A 129 -2.20 13.45 -4.53
CA GLY A 129 -2.51 12.82 -3.25
C GLY A 129 -2.59 13.80 -2.09
N VAL A 130 -1.82 14.90 -2.11
CA VAL A 130 -1.91 15.96 -1.09
C VAL A 130 -3.28 16.63 -1.08
N ALA A 131 -3.85 16.88 -2.25
CA ALA A 131 -5.21 17.43 -2.37
C ALA A 131 -6.23 16.43 -1.84
N ASP A 132 -6.12 15.14 -2.20
CA ASP A 132 -7.01 14.09 -1.73
C ASP A 132 -6.95 13.90 -0.21
N ILE A 133 -5.77 14.02 0.42
CA ILE A 133 -5.62 14.01 1.88
C ILE A 133 -6.39 15.19 2.52
N ARG A 134 -6.25 16.39 1.98
CA ARG A 134 -6.94 17.59 2.50
C ARG A 134 -8.47 17.47 2.38
N GLU A 135 -8.94 16.88 1.28
CA GLU A 135 -10.35 16.64 1.02
C GLU A 135 -10.88 15.36 1.68
N LYS A 136 -10.03 14.66 2.43
CA LYS A 136 -10.34 13.38 3.08
C LYS A 136 -10.92 12.36 2.08
N ARG A 137 -10.26 12.20 0.95
CA ARG A 137 -10.70 11.38 -0.18
C ARG A 137 -9.74 10.23 -0.45
N ILE A 138 -10.28 9.05 -0.76
CA ILE A 138 -9.56 7.87 -1.22
C ILE A 138 -9.82 7.72 -2.71
N ARG A 139 -8.81 7.94 -3.52
CA ARG A 139 -8.87 7.83 -4.98
C ARG A 139 -7.74 6.92 -5.46
N CYS A 140 -8.04 5.99 -6.38
CA CYS A 140 -7.04 5.16 -7.03
C CYS A 140 -6.04 6.00 -7.82
N VAL A 141 -4.81 5.49 -7.93
CA VAL A 141 -3.83 6.00 -8.90
C VAL A 141 -4.21 5.48 -10.29
N GLY A 142 -4.44 6.38 -11.24
CA GLY A 142 -4.87 6.01 -12.59
C GLY A 142 -6.30 5.47 -12.65
N GLU A 143 -6.52 4.47 -13.51
CA GLU A 143 -7.86 3.90 -13.74
C GLU A 143 -8.21 2.86 -12.67
N PRO A 144 -9.28 3.07 -11.86
CA PRO A 144 -9.60 2.19 -10.73
C PRO A 144 -9.85 0.74 -11.14
N ALA A 145 -10.58 0.51 -12.24
CA ALA A 145 -10.90 -0.84 -12.70
C ALA A 145 -9.63 -1.65 -12.99
N LEU A 146 -8.66 -1.05 -13.67
CA LEU A 146 -7.36 -1.68 -13.95
C LEU A 146 -6.57 -1.95 -12.66
N ARG A 147 -6.59 -1.03 -11.71
CA ARG A 147 -5.92 -1.22 -10.41
C ARG A 147 -6.48 -2.39 -9.62
N PHE A 148 -7.79 -2.64 -9.70
CA PHE A 148 -8.43 -3.77 -9.03
C PHE A 148 -8.25 -5.09 -9.79
N GLU A 149 -8.12 -5.07 -11.11
CA GLU A 149 -7.73 -6.24 -11.91
C GLU A 149 -6.29 -6.69 -11.61
N GLU A 150 -5.38 -5.76 -11.35
CA GLU A 150 -4.00 -6.07 -10.94
C GLU A 150 -3.96 -6.73 -9.55
N ASP A 151 -4.60 -6.16 -8.56
CA ASP A 151 -4.69 -6.71 -7.21
C ASP A 151 -6.05 -6.41 -6.59
N ALA A 152 -6.91 -7.43 -6.57
CA ALA A 152 -8.26 -7.33 -6.02
C ALA A 152 -8.28 -6.95 -4.52
N LEU A 153 -7.17 -7.17 -3.78
CA LEU A 153 -7.07 -6.75 -2.38
C LEU A 153 -7.17 -5.23 -2.22
N ARG A 154 -6.83 -4.46 -3.25
CA ARG A 154 -6.95 -3.00 -3.22
C ARG A 154 -8.37 -2.53 -2.93
N MET A 155 -9.41 -3.30 -3.32
CA MET A 155 -10.81 -3.01 -3.00
C MET A 155 -11.05 -3.05 -1.48
N LEU A 156 -10.58 -4.09 -0.81
CA LEU A 156 -10.69 -4.20 0.65
C LEU A 156 -9.86 -3.13 1.35
N ARG A 157 -8.66 -2.84 0.81
CA ARG A 157 -7.79 -1.78 1.32
C ARG A 157 -8.47 -0.40 1.26
N ALA A 158 -9.23 -0.09 0.19
CA ALA A 158 -10.00 1.16 0.09
C ALA A 158 -10.98 1.30 1.26
N LEU A 159 -11.76 0.26 1.53
CA LEU A 159 -12.73 0.25 2.63
C LEU A 159 -12.04 0.29 3.99
N ARG A 160 -10.93 -0.44 4.17
CA ARG A 160 -10.14 -0.36 5.38
C ARG A 160 -9.57 1.05 5.63
N PHE A 161 -9.07 1.71 4.59
CA PHE A 161 -8.58 3.09 4.75
C PHE A 161 -9.72 4.05 5.05
N SER A 162 -10.90 3.86 4.44
CA SER A 162 -12.10 4.62 4.78
C SER A 162 -12.42 4.49 6.26
N ALA A 163 -12.46 3.27 6.79
CA ALA A 163 -12.65 2.99 8.20
C ALA A 163 -11.59 3.64 9.10
N LYS A 164 -10.32 3.41 8.77
CA LYS A 164 -9.18 3.84 9.60
C LYS A 164 -9.00 5.35 9.64
N LEU A 165 -9.23 6.03 8.51
CA LEU A 165 -8.92 7.45 8.34
C LEU A 165 -10.17 8.35 8.43
N GLY A 166 -11.36 7.79 8.32
CA GLY A 166 -12.61 8.55 8.18
C GLY A 166 -12.68 9.28 6.82
N PHE A 167 -12.07 8.72 5.79
CA PHE A 167 -12.05 9.31 4.45
C PHE A 167 -13.16 8.73 3.59
N THR A 168 -13.72 9.55 2.68
CA THR A 168 -14.71 9.11 1.69
C THR A 168 -14.02 8.50 0.49
N ILE A 169 -14.55 7.40 -0.03
CA ILE A 169 -14.08 6.81 -1.29
C ILE A 169 -14.64 7.65 -2.46
N GLU A 170 -13.76 8.04 -3.37
CA GLU A 170 -14.11 8.79 -4.59
C GLU A 170 -15.04 7.96 -5.47
N ILE A 171 -15.99 8.64 -6.15
CA ILE A 171 -17.12 7.97 -6.82
C ILE A 171 -16.69 6.96 -7.89
N ASN A 172 -15.69 7.27 -8.74
CA ASN A 172 -15.25 6.33 -9.77
C ASN A 172 -14.53 5.13 -9.15
N THR A 173 -13.78 5.36 -8.06
CA THR A 173 -13.16 4.30 -7.28
C THR A 173 -14.23 3.39 -6.65
N LEU A 174 -15.29 3.96 -6.10
CA LEU A 174 -16.40 3.22 -5.50
C LEU A 174 -17.17 2.40 -6.54
N LEU A 175 -17.50 2.98 -7.68
CA LEU A 175 -18.18 2.29 -8.79
C LEU A 175 -17.34 1.12 -9.32
N ALA A 176 -16.02 1.32 -9.44
CA ALA A 176 -15.12 0.25 -9.84
C ALA A 176 -15.04 -0.88 -8.79
N ILE A 177 -15.11 -0.56 -7.48
CA ILE A 177 -15.21 -1.59 -6.43
C ILE A 177 -16.46 -2.44 -6.64
N GLN A 178 -17.60 -1.82 -6.89
CA GLN A 178 -18.87 -2.54 -7.12
C GLN A 178 -18.80 -3.42 -8.38
N GLU A 179 -18.25 -2.89 -9.48
CA GLU A 179 -18.10 -3.63 -10.74
C GLU A 179 -17.13 -4.82 -10.59
N LYS A 180 -16.00 -4.63 -9.92
CA LYS A 180 -14.93 -5.62 -9.80
C LYS A 180 -15.03 -6.49 -8.54
N ALA A 181 -16.07 -6.33 -7.71
CA ALA A 181 -16.29 -7.12 -6.49
C ALA A 181 -16.13 -8.64 -6.70
N PRO A 182 -16.61 -9.26 -7.82
CA PRO A 182 -16.40 -10.68 -8.06
C PRO A 182 -14.92 -11.14 -8.08
N LEU A 183 -13.97 -10.26 -8.37
CA LEU A 183 -12.54 -10.58 -8.32
C LEU A 183 -12.06 -10.89 -6.89
N ALA A 184 -12.78 -10.46 -5.88
CA ALA A 184 -12.44 -10.78 -4.49
C ALA A 184 -12.42 -12.30 -4.22
N ALA A 185 -13.17 -13.09 -5.01
CA ALA A 185 -13.17 -14.55 -4.93
C ALA A 185 -11.79 -15.18 -5.21
N SER A 186 -10.91 -14.50 -5.94
CA SER A 186 -9.55 -14.96 -6.24
C SER A 186 -8.53 -14.70 -5.13
N LEU A 187 -8.91 -13.93 -4.10
CA LEU A 187 -7.99 -13.58 -3.02
C LEU A 187 -7.68 -14.78 -2.14
N ALA A 188 -6.43 -14.93 -1.73
CA ALA A 188 -6.07 -15.91 -0.70
C ALA A 188 -6.74 -15.54 0.63
N ALA A 189 -7.30 -16.53 1.30
CA ALA A 189 -8.06 -16.34 2.55
C ALA A 189 -7.24 -15.64 3.64
N GLU A 190 -5.92 -15.87 3.69
CA GLU A 190 -5.01 -15.24 4.63
C GLU A 190 -4.94 -13.73 4.42
N ARG A 191 -4.81 -13.27 3.16
CA ARG A 191 -4.77 -11.83 2.82
C ARG A 191 -6.08 -11.13 3.14
N LEU A 192 -7.21 -11.78 2.80
CA LEU A 192 -8.54 -11.30 3.15
C LEU A 192 -8.68 -11.14 4.67
N ARG A 193 -8.28 -12.19 5.42
CA ARG A 193 -8.35 -12.19 6.89
C ARG A 193 -7.53 -11.04 7.49
N GLU A 194 -6.31 -10.82 7.02
CA GLU A 194 -5.46 -9.73 7.51
C GLU A 194 -6.08 -8.34 7.32
N GLU A 195 -6.72 -8.09 6.17
CA GLU A 195 -7.40 -6.80 5.94
C GLU A 195 -8.67 -6.66 6.80
N LEU A 196 -9.43 -7.75 6.98
CA LEU A 196 -10.61 -7.77 7.88
C LEU A 196 -10.21 -7.56 9.34
N GLU A 197 -9.16 -8.24 9.83
CA GLU A 197 -8.66 -8.05 11.19
C GLU A 197 -8.24 -6.60 11.43
N LYS A 198 -7.49 -5.99 10.48
CA LYS A 198 -7.10 -4.59 10.55
C LYS A 198 -8.29 -3.64 10.53
N MET A 199 -9.38 -3.98 9.85
CA MET A 199 -10.61 -3.19 9.80
C MET A 199 -11.40 -3.29 11.12
N LEU A 200 -11.55 -4.50 11.65
CA LEU A 200 -12.24 -4.76 12.92
C LEU A 200 -11.54 -4.11 14.14
N LEU A 201 -10.22 -3.86 14.02
CA LEU A 201 -9.43 -3.19 15.04
C LEU A 201 -9.43 -1.65 14.91
N THR A 202 -10.21 -1.09 14.01
CA THR A 202 -10.43 0.37 13.92
C THR A 202 -11.50 0.83 14.91
N ASP A 203 -11.64 2.15 15.06
CA ASP A 203 -12.69 2.77 15.86
C ASP A 203 -14.09 2.67 15.21
N ALA A 204 -14.17 2.14 14.00
CA ALA A 204 -15.39 2.00 13.22
C ALA A 204 -15.52 0.57 12.62
N PRO A 205 -15.67 -0.47 13.47
CA PRO A 205 -15.73 -1.87 13.00
C PRO A 205 -16.96 -2.17 12.13
N GLU A 206 -18.02 -1.37 12.23
CA GLU A 206 -19.23 -1.46 11.40
C GLU A 206 -18.95 -1.24 9.91
N THR A 207 -17.82 -0.68 9.54
CA THR A 207 -17.39 -0.51 8.14
C THR A 207 -17.11 -1.83 7.41
N VAL A 208 -17.17 -2.96 8.11
CA VAL A 208 -17.23 -4.29 7.48
C VAL A 208 -18.54 -4.51 6.73
N HIS A 209 -19.67 -3.87 7.12
CA HIS A 209 -20.95 -4.03 6.46
C HIS A 209 -20.92 -3.69 4.96
N PRO A 210 -20.32 -2.58 4.51
CA PRO A 210 -20.17 -2.30 3.08
C PRO A 210 -19.48 -3.40 2.27
N LEU A 211 -18.54 -4.14 2.86
CA LEU A 211 -17.91 -5.29 2.18
C LEU A 211 -18.94 -6.37 1.83
N MET A 212 -19.88 -6.62 2.75
CA MET A 212 -20.94 -7.61 2.55
C MET A 212 -21.95 -7.10 1.51
N GLU A 213 -22.39 -5.86 1.62
CA GLU A 213 -23.34 -5.24 0.71
C GLU A 213 -22.83 -5.16 -0.74
N MET A 214 -21.51 -4.98 -0.92
CA MET A 214 -20.86 -4.95 -2.23
C MET A 214 -20.50 -6.35 -2.77
N GLY A 215 -20.81 -7.44 -2.05
CA GLY A 215 -20.49 -8.81 -2.46
C GLY A 215 -19.01 -9.20 -2.39
N LEU A 216 -18.16 -8.39 -1.75
CA LEU A 216 -16.72 -8.67 -1.64
C LEU A 216 -16.40 -9.90 -0.80
N LEU A 217 -17.33 -10.36 0.01
CA LEU A 217 -17.19 -11.54 0.87
C LEU A 217 -18.02 -12.74 0.41
N ASP A 218 -18.80 -12.62 -0.67
CA ASP A 218 -19.76 -13.64 -1.08
C ASP A 218 -19.10 -15.01 -1.29
N ALA A 219 -17.99 -15.07 -2.00
CA ALA A 219 -17.27 -16.32 -2.26
C ALA A 219 -16.80 -17.03 -0.97
N TYR A 220 -16.58 -16.29 0.11
CA TYR A 220 -16.12 -16.83 1.39
C TYR A 220 -17.26 -17.18 2.34
N LEU A 221 -18.44 -16.60 2.13
CA LEU A 221 -19.62 -16.86 2.96
C LEU A 221 -20.50 -18.00 2.42
N LEU A 222 -20.52 -18.20 1.09
CA LEU A 222 -21.35 -19.18 0.41
C LEU A 222 -20.80 -20.60 0.46
N ASP A 223 -19.47 -20.78 0.50
CA ASP A 223 -18.81 -22.09 0.49
C ASP A 223 -18.73 -22.81 1.85
N ARG A 224 -19.35 -22.26 2.91
CA ARG A 224 -19.38 -22.91 4.22
C ARG A 224 -20.78 -23.46 4.53
N PRO A 225 -20.98 -24.80 4.54
CA PRO A 225 -22.28 -25.42 4.84
C PRO A 225 -22.83 -25.12 6.24
N ALA A 226 -22.14 -24.36 7.06
CA ALA A 226 -22.55 -24.00 8.42
C ALA A 226 -22.37 -22.50 8.78
N GLY A 227 -21.98 -21.64 7.84
CA GLY A 227 -21.63 -20.22 8.10
C GLY A 227 -22.81 -19.32 8.49
N GLY A 228 -24.04 -19.71 8.16
CA GLY A 228 -25.24 -18.96 8.52
C GLY A 228 -25.54 -18.83 10.02
N ALA A 229 -24.84 -19.60 10.88
CA ALA A 229 -25.07 -19.59 12.32
C ALA A 229 -24.21 -18.54 13.06
N ILE A 230 -23.04 -18.17 12.52
CA ILE A 230 -22.14 -17.21 13.17
C ILE A 230 -22.69 -15.79 13.08
N TRP A 231 -23.23 -15.40 11.94
CA TRP A 231 -23.75 -14.04 11.71
C TRP A 231 -25.08 -13.74 12.41
N ARG A 232 -25.89 -14.77 12.72
CA ARG A 232 -27.10 -14.60 13.54
C ARG A 232 -26.83 -14.30 15.02
N ARG A 233 -25.61 -14.50 15.49
CA ARG A 233 -25.20 -14.20 16.88
C ARG A 233 -24.60 -12.81 17.07
N LEU A 234 -24.37 -12.08 15.98
CA LEU A 234 -23.81 -10.71 16.01
C LEU A 234 -24.87 -9.62 15.74
N ARG A 235 -26.15 -10.00 15.72
CA ARG A 235 -27.27 -9.04 15.72
C ARG A 235 -27.78 -8.81 17.13
#